data_891e0ed8d72185c953ba95b6376f126b
#
_entry.id   891e0ed8d72185c953ba95b6376f126b
#
_cell.length_a   1.000
_cell.length_b   1.000
_cell.length_c   1.000
_cell.angle_alpha   90.00
_cell.angle_beta   90.00
_cell.angle_gamma   90.00
#
_symmetry.space_group_name_H-M   'P 1'
#
loop_
_entity.id
_entity.type
_entity.pdbx_description
1 polymer ?
#
loop_
_entity_poly.entity_id
_entity_poly.type
_entity_poly.pdbx_seq_one_letter_code
_entity_poly.pdbx_strand_id
1 'polypeptide(L)'
;MIVKKKNKENHKNKKCKNYRKNSIMESFLNDERANFSIIIAGIMLIGFLILSMVVLNMAIDKNDENREIISSNEFQYAMNDYMLNIPIMEREALEELGEEIMKNKNPCHDSKSDLKELIDEKLSLKNQEYWDDYNIHINSSLIAIENTSNPFTYKFNTYISSVKGDFSFERILTSDVDCIGLKDPIPLLYCKGHDGLSYNDSSYSYGNSLSELLKRKGIENHSLYVNASSPLIIRKCPFDPYGHHGDDNGKIMKNCRDNGYYHESRDGACYLCRLEGKCGCEHYGFETFINPQRTNETGLVSACGSDHVIFSDDVYPGVEVIYNNESSSFNGDMPYEILYLDPHGHKVKYGMGDF
;
A
#
# COMPACT_ATOMS: atom_id res chain seq x y z
N MET A 1 -95.34 0.95 -35.73
CA MET A 1 -96.21 2.14 -35.40
C MET A 1 -96.29 2.25 -33.90
N ILE A 2 -95.34 2.89 -33.19
CA ILE A 2 -95.33 3.37 -31.80
C ILE A 2 -93.87 3.78 -31.53
N VAL A 3 -93.44 4.95 -31.95
CA VAL A 3 -92.27 5.66 -31.38
C VAL A 3 -92.42 7.14 -31.78
N LYS A 4 -93.29 7.90 -31.10
CA LYS A 4 -93.30 9.39 -31.20
C LYS A 4 -94.02 10.09 -30.02
N LYS A 5 -93.93 9.62 -28.82
CA LYS A 5 -94.50 10.33 -27.66
C LYS A 5 -93.62 10.53 -26.41
N LYS A 6 -92.31 10.24 -26.47
CA LYS A 6 -91.41 10.38 -25.25
C LYS A 6 -90.50 11.59 -25.29
N ASN A 7 -90.43 12.38 -26.36
CA ASN A 7 -89.45 13.48 -26.48
C ASN A 7 -89.98 14.89 -26.17
N LYS A 8 -91.25 15.11 -25.85
CA LYS A 8 -91.71 16.44 -25.44
C LYS A 8 -91.76 16.76 -23.98
N GLU A 9 -91.77 15.78 -23.08
CA GLU A 9 -91.76 16.01 -21.62
C GLU A 9 -90.37 16.32 -21.09
N ASN A 10 -89.28 15.74 -21.69
CA ASN A 10 -87.93 15.97 -21.24
C ASN A 10 -87.37 17.35 -21.53
N HIS A 11 -87.93 18.06 -22.57
CA HIS A 11 -87.49 19.40 -22.88
C HIS A 11 -88.09 20.51 -21.97
N LYS A 12 -89.31 20.32 -21.42
CA LYS A 12 -89.86 21.25 -20.44
C LYS A 12 -89.23 21.19 -19.10
N ASN A 13 -88.84 20.01 -18.63
CA ASN A 13 -88.11 19.86 -17.30
C ASN A 13 -86.68 20.35 -17.36
N LYS A 14 -85.97 20.29 -18.50
CA LYS A 14 -84.60 20.86 -18.58
C LYS A 14 -84.65 22.41 -18.63
N LYS A 15 -85.67 23.07 -19.22
CA LYS A 15 -85.78 24.52 -19.18
C LYS A 15 -86.13 25.05 -17.84
N CYS A 16 -87.02 24.41 -17.10
CA CYS A 16 -87.34 24.85 -15.73
C CYS A 16 -86.16 24.65 -14.73
N LYS A 17 -85.32 23.59 -14.84
CA LYS A 17 -84.14 23.41 -13.99
C LYS A 17 -83.05 24.46 -14.28
N ASN A 18 -82.83 24.83 -15.54
CA ASN A 18 -81.89 25.88 -15.88
C ASN A 18 -82.33 27.28 -15.47
N TYR A 19 -83.62 27.60 -15.54
CA TYR A 19 -84.14 28.88 -15.03
C TYR A 19 -84.01 29.00 -13.52
N ARG A 20 -84.22 27.94 -12.75
CA ARG A 20 -84.09 27.94 -11.31
C ARG A 20 -82.63 28.02 -10.86
N LYS A 21 -81.69 27.43 -11.60
CA LYS A 21 -80.26 27.52 -11.36
C LYS A 21 -79.73 28.95 -11.62
N ASN A 22 -80.15 29.57 -12.71
CA ASN A 22 -79.71 30.93 -13.04
C ASN A 22 -80.30 31.96 -12.05
N SER A 23 -81.56 31.82 -11.64
CA SER A 23 -82.22 32.69 -10.66
C SER A 23 -81.61 32.62 -9.27
N ILE A 24 -81.16 31.42 -8.83
CA ILE A 24 -80.47 31.24 -7.56
C ILE A 24 -79.06 31.86 -7.65
N MET A 25 -78.39 31.73 -8.79
CA MET A 25 -77.04 32.28 -8.97
C MET A 25 -77.09 33.81 -9.11
N GLU A 26 -78.11 34.41 -9.75
CA GLU A 26 -78.33 35.84 -9.80
C GLU A 26 -78.76 36.45 -8.46
N SER A 27 -79.50 35.70 -7.63
CA SER A 27 -79.88 36.15 -6.29
C SER A 27 -78.69 36.13 -5.32
N PHE A 28 -77.73 35.19 -5.52
CA PHE A 28 -76.49 35.18 -4.73
C PHE A 28 -75.55 36.31 -5.14
N LEU A 29 -75.52 36.70 -6.41
CA LEU A 29 -74.65 37.78 -6.90
C LEU A 29 -75.17 39.20 -6.47
N ASN A 30 -76.46 39.35 -6.16
CA ASN A 30 -77.02 40.61 -5.74
C ASN A 30 -77.18 40.76 -4.22
N ASP A 31 -76.82 39.77 -3.42
CA ASP A 31 -76.78 39.87 -1.98
C ASP A 31 -75.44 40.47 -1.52
N GLU A 32 -75.42 41.71 -1.07
CA GLU A 32 -74.24 42.44 -0.59
C GLU A 32 -73.46 41.64 0.47
N ARG A 33 -74.14 40.85 1.30
CA ARG A 33 -73.52 40.02 2.31
C ARG A 33 -72.87 38.78 1.69
N ALA A 34 -73.48 38.21 0.65
CA ALA A 34 -72.90 37.08 -0.09
C ALA A 34 -71.67 37.53 -0.90
N ASN A 35 -71.73 38.72 -1.52
CA ASN A 35 -70.57 39.29 -2.23
C ASN A 35 -69.40 39.59 -1.28
N PHE A 36 -69.68 40.13 -0.10
CA PHE A 36 -68.66 40.39 0.92
C PHE A 36 -67.99 39.07 1.42
N SER A 37 -68.76 38.02 1.65
CA SER A 37 -68.27 36.72 2.07
C SER A 37 -67.41 36.05 0.95
N ILE A 38 -67.77 36.21 -0.31
CA ILE A 38 -67.00 35.69 -1.47
C ILE A 38 -65.65 36.43 -1.56
N ILE A 39 -65.63 37.75 -1.35
CA ILE A 39 -64.41 38.54 -1.37
C ILE A 39 -63.47 38.13 -0.23
N ILE A 40 -63.99 37.96 0.99
CA ILE A 40 -63.21 37.50 2.11
C ILE A 40 -62.66 36.08 1.84
N ALA A 41 -63.52 35.17 1.36
CA ALA A 41 -63.06 33.81 0.99
C ALA A 41 -61.98 33.82 -0.07
N GLY A 42 -62.09 34.72 -1.06
CA GLY A 42 -61.08 34.92 -2.10
C GLY A 42 -59.74 35.41 -1.55
N ILE A 43 -59.81 36.42 -0.66
CA ILE A 43 -58.58 36.92 0.01
C ILE A 43 -57.93 35.86 0.89
N MET A 44 -58.72 35.09 1.65
CA MET A 44 -58.21 33.97 2.44
C MET A 44 -57.61 32.87 1.59
N LEU A 45 -58.23 32.56 0.44
CA LEU A 45 -57.71 31.58 -0.50
C LEU A 45 -56.35 32.02 -1.11
N ILE A 46 -56.25 33.30 -1.50
CA ILE A 46 -54.98 33.87 -1.99
C ILE A 46 -53.91 33.82 -0.90
N GLY A 47 -54.24 34.22 0.31
CA GLY A 47 -53.35 34.14 1.47
C GLY A 47 -52.88 32.70 1.73
N PHE A 48 -53.78 31.73 1.65
CA PHE A 48 -53.46 30.32 1.82
C PHE A 48 -52.54 29.80 0.68
N LEU A 49 -52.78 30.21 -0.56
CA LEU A 49 -51.96 29.87 -1.70
C LEU A 49 -50.54 30.45 -1.58
N ILE A 50 -50.42 31.71 -1.17
CA ILE A 50 -49.13 32.34 -0.90
C ILE A 50 -48.37 31.59 0.22
N LEU A 51 -49.07 31.32 1.35
CA LEU A 51 -48.47 30.59 2.47
C LEU A 51 -48.02 29.16 2.03
N SER A 52 -48.87 28.47 1.25
CA SER A 52 -48.50 27.14 0.70
C SER A 52 -47.28 27.20 -0.21
N MET A 53 -47.16 28.26 -1.02
CA MET A 53 -46.00 28.48 -1.87
C MET A 53 -44.72 28.73 -1.08
N VAL A 54 -44.82 29.55 -0.03
CA VAL A 54 -43.68 29.80 0.88
C VAL A 54 -43.25 28.53 1.60
N VAL A 55 -44.19 27.75 2.14
CA VAL A 55 -43.88 26.46 2.79
C VAL A 55 -43.28 25.47 1.83
N LEU A 56 -43.76 25.40 0.58
CA LEU A 56 -43.23 24.53 -0.44
C LEU A 56 -41.78 24.93 -0.80
N ASN A 57 -41.52 26.23 -1.01
CA ASN A 57 -40.17 26.72 -1.28
C ASN A 57 -39.22 26.40 -0.12
N MET A 58 -39.62 26.65 1.14
CA MET A 58 -38.81 26.29 2.31
C MET A 58 -38.56 24.80 2.40
N ALA A 59 -39.49 23.95 1.99
CA ALA A 59 -39.31 22.50 1.98
C ALA A 59 -38.35 22.05 0.85
N ILE A 60 -38.40 22.73 -0.29
CA ILE A 60 -37.45 22.47 -1.41
C ILE A 60 -36.06 22.90 -0.98
N ASP A 61 -35.88 24.12 -0.48
CA ASP A 61 -34.59 24.64 -0.03
C ASP A 61 -33.95 23.72 1.02
N LYS A 62 -34.73 23.28 2.02
CA LYS A 62 -34.26 22.36 3.06
C LYS A 62 -33.91 20.97 2.51
N ASN A 63 -34.64 20.52 1.50
CA ASN A 63 -34.31 19.22 0.84
C ASN A 63 -33.03 19.33 0.03
N ASP A 64 -32.79 20.44 -0.65
CA ASP A 64 -31.57 20.69 -1.40
C ASP A 64 -30.36 20.85 -0.47
N GLU A 65 -30.48 21.57 0.65
CA GLU A 65 -29.46 21.66 1.68
C GLU A 65 -29.11 20.26 2.27
N ASN A 66 -30.12 19.44 2.56
CA ASN A 66 -29.88 18.07 3.03
C ASN A 66 -29.18 17.20 1.98
N ARG A 67 -29.52 17.34 0.71
CA ARG A 67 -28.86 16.62 -0.40
C ARG A 67 -27.40 17.04 -0.54
N GLU A 68 -27.11 18.33 -0.41
CA GLU A 68 -25.74 18.85 -0.46
C GLU A 68 -24.91 18.32 0.70
N ILE A 69 -25.43 18.31 1.93
CA ILE A 69 -24.76 17.74 3.11
C ILE A 69 -24.48 16.24 2.91
N ILE A 70 -25.44 15.47 2.41
CA ILE A 70 -25.27 14.04 2.16
C ILE A 70 -24.20 13.84 1.08
N SER A 71 -24.26 14.57 -0.02
CA SER A 71 -23.28 14.47 -1.10
C SER A 71 -21.87 14.88 -0.66
N SER A 72 -21.74 15.89 0.20
CA SER A 72 -20.47 16.30 0.79
C SER A 72 -19.88 15.20 1.68
N ASN A 73 -20.70 14.58 2.54
CA ASN A 73 -20.27 13.49 3.39
C ASN A 73 -19.83 12.25 2.58
N GLU A 74 -20.59 11.88 1.57
CA GLU A 74 -20.23 10.77 0.67
C GLU A 74 -18.89 11.03 -0.04
N PHE A 75 -18.68 12.25 -0.55
CA PHE A 75 -17.41 12.64 -1.17
C PHE A 75 -16.25 12.53 -0.19
N GLN A 76 -16.40 13.04 1.05
CA GLN A 76 -15.37 12.97 2.07
C GLN A 76 -15.04 11.51 2.47
N TYR A 77 -16.05 10.66 2.63
CA TYR A 77 -15.85 9.24 2.94
C TYR A 77 -15.12 8.52 1.80
N ALA A 78 -15.52 8.75 0.57
CA ALA A 78 -14.87 8.17 -0.59
C ALA A 78 -13.41 8.62 -0.71
N MET A 79 -13.12 9.92 -0.49
CA MET A 79 -11.74 10.40 -0.54
C MET A 79 -10.88 9.88 0.61
N ASN A 80 -11.44 9.72 1.80
CA ASN A 80 -10.72 9.10 2.91
C ASN A 80 -10.41 7.62 2.62
N ASP A 81 -11.36 6.88 2.09
CA ASP A 81 -11.17 5.48 1.68
C ASP A 81 -10.13 5.38 0.56
N TYR A 82 -10.20 6.25 -0.45
CA TYR A 82 -9.19 6.32 -1.51
C TYR A 82 -7.79 6.53 -0.94
N MET A 83 -7.60 7.49 -0.03
CA MET A 83 -6.30 7.78 0.59
C MET A 83 -5.77 6.61 1.42
N LEU A 84 -6.64 5.84 2.08
CA LEU A 84 -6.24 4.65 2.83
C LEU A 84 -5.76 3.50 1.93
N ASN A 85 -6.23 3.42 0.69
CA ASN A 85 -5.81 2.42 -0.27
C ASN A 85 -4.44 2.72 -0.91
N ILE A 86 -4.00 3.99 -0.95
CA ILE A 86 -2.73 4.38 -1.60
C ILE A 86 -1.52 3.64 -1.01
N PRO A 87 -1.27 3.64 0.31
CA PRO A 87 -0.12 2.92 0.87
C PRO A 87 -0.14 1.42 0.59
N ILE A 88 -1.33 0.84 0.44
CA ILE A 88 -1.50 -0.57 0.09
C ILE A 88 -1.04 -0.81 -1.35
N MET A 89 -1.49 0.01 -2.29
CA MET A 89 -1.07 -0.07 -3.69
C MET A 89 0.43 0.18 -3.88
N GLU A 90 1.01 1.11 -3.12
CA GLU A 90 2.44 1.39 -3.12
C GLU A 90 3.26 0.19 -2.64
N ARG A 91 2.79 -0.50 -1.59
CA ARG A 91 3.42 -1.72 -1.10
C ARG A 91 3.26 -2.89 -2.07
N GLU A 92 2.08 -3.07 -2.64
CA GLU A 92 1.83 -4.08 -3.67
C GLU A 92 2.73 -3.89 -4.90
N ALA A 93 2.96 -2.64 -5.32
CA ALA A 93 3.87 -2.33 -6.42
C ALA A 93 5.33 -2.71 -6.09
N LEU A 94 5.79 -2.46 -4.85
CA LEU A 94 7.10 -2.91 -4.38
C LEU A 94 7.23 -4.45 -4.43
N GLU A 95 6.21 -5.16 -3.98
CA GLU A 95 6.18 -6.62 -4.01
C GLU A 95 6.16 -7.16 -5.44
N GLU A 96 5.32 -6.60 -6.31
CA GLU A 96 5.18 -6.99 -7.71
C GLU A 96 6.48 -6.81 -8.49
N LEU A 97 7.14 -5.65 -8.35
CA LEU A 97 8.44 -5.41 -8.99
C LEU A 97 9.50 -6.41 -8.51
N GLY A 98 9.54 -6.68 -7.20
CA GLY A 98 10.45 -7.67 -6.62
C GLY A 98 10.18 -9.08 -7.17
N GLU A 99 8.93 -9.50 -7.27
CA GLU A 99 8.56 -10.80 -7.83
C GLU A 99 8.86 -10.91 -9.33
N GLU A 100 8.65 -9.85 -10.10
CA GLU A 100 9.00 -9.81 -11.51
C GLU A 100 10.50 -9.97 -11.71
N ILE A 101 11.33 -9.24 -10.96
CA ILE A 101 12.78 -9.35 -10.98
C ILE A 101 13.23 -10.78 -10.64
N MET A 102 12.64 -11.37 -9.60
CA MET A 102 12.94 -12.74 -9.20
C MET A 102 12.56 -13.76 -10.28
N LYS A 103 11.40 -13.60 -10.91
CA LYS A 103 10.92 -14.46 -11.99
C LYS A 103 11.81 -14.38 -13.23
N ASN A 104 12.15 -13.17 -13.63
CA ASN A 104 12.95 -12.91 -14.83
C ASN A 104 14.45 -13.05 -14.58
N LYS A 105 14.87 -13.07 -13.31
CA LYS A 105 16.29 -13.09 -12.87
C LYS A 105 17.12 -11.97 -13.50
N ASN A 106 16.51 -10.83 -13.74
CA ASN A 106 17.14 -9.64 -14.27
C ASN A 106 16.83 -8.46 -13.37
N PRO A 107 17.85 -7.67 -12.98
CA PRO A 107 17.63 -6.48 -12.20
C PRO A 107 16.91 -5.42 -13.04
N CYS A 108 16.16 -4.54 -12.40
CA CYS A 108 15.65 -3.33 -13.04
C CYS A 108 16.80 -2.33 -13.26
N HIS A 109 16.59 -1.38 -14.15
CA HIS A 109 17.59 -0.34 -14.44
C HIS A 109 17.46 0.83 -13.45
N ASP A 110 16.25 1.24 -13.15
CA ASP A 110 15.89 2.34 -12.24
C ASP A 110 14.64 1.94 -11.47
N SER A 111 14.84 1.47 -10.25
CA SER A 111 13.76 0.96 -9.40
C SER A 111 12.70 2.00 -9.08
N LYS A 112 13.09 3.27 -8.97
CA LYS A 112 12.13 4.36 -8.70
C LYS A 112 11.27 4.68 -9.91
N SER A 113 11.84 4.62 -11.11
CA SER A 113 11.09 4.82 -12.35
C SER A 113 10.10 3.70 -12.61
N ASP A 114 10.55 2.45 -12.45
CA ASP A 114 9.71 1.27 -12.67
C ASP A 114 8.57 1.20 -11.64
N LEU A 115 8.85 1.51 -10.36
CA LEU A 115 7.83 1.62 -9.33
C LEU A 115 6.83 2.73 -9.61
N LYS A 116 7.31 3.88 -10.12
CA LYS A 116 6.43 4.98 -10.48
C LYS A 116 5.42 4.54 -11.55
N GLU A 117 5.88 3.85 -12.58
CA GLU A 117 5.01 3.34 -13.66
C GLU A 117 3.96 2.37 -13.10
N LEU A 118 4.36 1.39 -12.29
CA LEU A 118 3.46 0.43 -11.66
C LEU A 118 2.43 1.10 -10.73
N ILE A 119 2.86 2.05 -9.92
CA ILE A 119 1.97 2.77 -9.00
C ILE A 119 1.00 3.66 -9.77
N ASP A 120 1.47 4.40 -10.77
CA ASP A 120 0.61 5.25 -11.60
C ASP A 120 -0.44 4.42 -12.37
N GLU A 121 -0.09 3.20 -12.81
CA GLU A 121 -1.05 2.26 -13.40
C GLU A 121 -2.12 1.81 -12.37
N LYS A 122 -1.71 1.39 -11.16
CA LYS A 122 -2.63 1.00 -10.09
C LYS A 122 -3.55 2.16 -9.67
N LEU A 123 -3.00 3.36 -9.56
CA LEU A 123 -3.76 4.58 -9.28
C LEU A 123 -4.78 4.87 -10.38
N SER A 124 -4.40 4.72 -11.65
CA SER A 124 -5.30 4.92 -12.79
C SER A 124 -6.48 3.95 -12.78
N LEU A 125 -6.23 2.67 -12.49
CA LEU A 125 -7.30 1.67 -12.35
C LEU A 125 -8.22 2.01 -11.18
N LYS A 126 -7.66 2.43 -10.05
CA LYS A 126 -8.45 2.83 -8.87
C LYS A 126 -9.24 4.12 -9.12
N ASN A 127 -8.69 5.08 -9.86
CA ASN A 127 -9.40 6.30 -10.28
C ASN A 127 -10.65 5.95 -11.13
N GLN A 128 -10.53 4.97 -12.03
CA GLN A 128 -11.65 4.52 -12.85
C GLN A 128 -12.73 3.84 -12.00
N GLU A 129 -12.35 3.00 -11.01
CA GLU A 129 -13.28 2.38 -10.07
C GLU A 129 -14.12 3.45 -9.33
N TYR A 130 -13.46 4.51 -8.81
CA TYR A 130 -14.16 5.60 -8.11
C TYR A 130 -15.03 6.45 -9.03
N TRP A 131 -14.66 6.58 -10.29
CA TRP A 131 -15.53 7.17 -11.29
C TRP A 131 -16.79 6.34 -11.50
N ASP A 132 -16.66 5.04 -11.68
CA ASP A 132 -17.76 4.14 -11.99
C ASP A 132 -18.72 3.98 -10.78
N ASP A 133 -18.18 3.89 -9.55
CA ASP A 133 -18.97 3.62 -8.34
C ASP A 133 -19.56 4.89 -7.71
N TYR A 134 -18.80 5.99 -7.72
CA TYR A 134 -19.15 7.21 -6.96
C TYR A 134 -19.33 8.45 -7.82
N ASN A 135 -19.07 8.37 -9.12
CA ASN A 135 -19.02 9.51 -10.04
C ASN A 135 -18.08 10.63 -9.54
N ILE A 136 -16.90 10.21 -9.02
CA ILE A 136 -15.84 11.10 -8.55
C ILE A 136 -14.70 11.06 -9.57
N HIS A 137 -14.39 12.20 -10.17
CA HIS A 137 -13.18 12.34 -10.98
C HIS A 137 -11.97 12.48 -10.07
N ILE A 138 -11.09 11.47 -10.08
CA ILE A 138 -9.82 11.51 -9.38
C ILE A 138 -8.70 11.56 -10.43
N ASN A 139 -7.72 12.42 -10.17
CA ASN A 139 -6.45 12.44 -10.87
C ASN A 139 -5.34 12.32 -9.81
N SER A 140 -4.58 11.26 -9.88
CA SER A 140 -3.52 10.97 -8.91
C SER A 140 -2.28 10.45 -9.61
N SER A 141 -1.12 10.74 -9.05
CA SER A 141 0.16 10.27 -9.56
C SER A 141 1.23 10.29 -8.48
N LEU A 142 2.15 9.36 -8.54
CA LEU A 142 3.32 9.34 -7.68
C LEU A 142 4.28 10.46 -8.08
N ILE A 143 4.66 11.31 -7.11
CA ILE A 143 5.60 12.43 -7.32
C ILE A 143 7.04 11.98 -7.06
N ALA A 144 7.27 11.32 -5.90
CA ALA A 144 8.59 10.97 -5.45
C ALA A 144 8.62 9.75 -4.54
N ILE A 145 9.73 9.02 -4.56
CA ILE A 145 10.09 7.98 -3.60
C ILE A 145 11.38 8.41 -2.92
N GLU A 146 11.36 8.54 -1.60
CA GLU A 146 12.47 9.01 -0.79
C GLU A 146 12.93 7.92 0.17
N ASN A 147 14.24 7.83 0.36
CA ASN A 147 14.82 6.99 1.39
C ASN A 147 14.64 7.65 2.75
N THR A 148 14.42 6.88 3.80
CA THR A 148 14.31 7.39 5.16
C THR A 148 15.56 7.08 5.99
N SER A 149 15.58 7.52 7.24
CA SER A 149 16.62 7.11 8.20
C SER A 149 16.50 5.64 8.62
N ASN A 150 15.34 5.02 8.40
CA ASN A 150 15.12 3.58 8.57
C ASN A 150 15.27 2.90 7.21
N PRO A 151 16.32 2.07 6.98
CA PRO A 151 16.56 1.49 5.65
C PRO A 151 15.50 0.48 5.19
N PHE A 152 14.61 0.09 6.10
CA PHE A 152 13.48 -0.80 5.78
C PHE A 152 12.22 -0.04 5.35
N THR A 153 12.22 1.29 5.42
CA THR A 153 11.02 2.12 5.17
C THR A 153 11.32 3.18 4.12
N TYR A 154 10.43 3.35 3.18
CA TYR A 154 10.47 4.36 2.13
C TYR A 154 9.30 5.31 2.30
N LYS A 155 9.53 6.57 1.95
CA LYS A 155 8.50 7.60 1.94
C LYS A 155 8.04 7.84 0.52
N PHE A 156 6.75 7.64 0.29
CA PHE A 156 6.10 7.87 -0.98
C PHE A 156 5.28 9.16 -0.91
N ASN A 157 5.41 10.01 -1.92
CA ASN A 157 4.65 11.25 -2.04
C ASN A 157 3.75 11.15 -3.26
N THR A 158 2.43 11.03 -3.03
CA THR A 158 1.43 10.88 -4.08
C THR A 158 0.54 12.11 -4.15
N TYR A 159 0.49 12.74 -5.31
CA TYR A 159 -0.44 13.83 -5.59
C TYR A 159 -1.82 13.28 -5.87
N ILE A 160 -2.85 13.94 -5.33
CA ILE A 160 -4.25 13.57 -5.49
C ILE A 160 -5.03 14.85 -5.74
N SER A 161 -5.79 14.88 -6.81
CA SER A 161 -6.85 15.89 -7.02
C SER A 161 -8.14 15.19 -7.39
N SER A 162 -9.27 15.69 -6.90
CA SER A 162 -10.57 15.10 -7.22
C SER A 162 -11.67 16.14 -7.29
N VAL A 163 -12.69 15.83 -8.09
CA VAL A 163 -13.87 16.70 -8.29
C VAL A 163 -15.14 15.84 -8.36
N LYS A 164 -16.19 16.29 -7.64
CA LYS A 164 -17.56 15.76 -7.76
C LYS A 164 -18.55 16.92 -7.67
N GLY A 165 -19.15 17.34 -8.79
CA GLY A 165 -20.03 18.53 -8.83
C GLY A 165 -19.26 19.78 -8.38
N ASP A 166 -19.73 20.42 -7.33
CA ASP A 166 -19.12 21.63 -6.74
C ASP A 166 -18.04 21.32 -5.69
N PHE A 167 -17.84 20.04 -5.35
CA PHE A 167 -16.82 19.62 -4.38
C PHE A 167 -15.49 19.37 -5.08
N SER A 168 -14.42 19.89 -4.50
CA SER A 168 -13.06 19.64 -4.95
C SER A 168 -12.15 19.30 -3.77
N PHE A 169 -11.15 18.49 -4.05
CA PHE A 169 -10.13 18.08 -3.09
C PHE A 169 -8.78 18.06 -3.78
N GLU A 170 -7.74 18.58 -3.12
CA GLU A 170 -6.37 18.54 -3.62
C GLU A 170 -5.42 18.33 -2.45
N ARG A 171 -4.52 17.37 -2.59
CA ARG A 171 -3.56 17.04 -1.53
C ARG A 171 -2.34 16.29 -2.09
N ILE A 172 -1.19 16.49 -1.44
CA ILE A 172 -0.07 15.55 -1.51
C ILE A 172 -0.17 14.64 -0.28
N LEU A 173 -0.37 13.35 -0.51
CA LEU A 173 -0.33 12.33 0.53
C LEU A 173 1.11 11.82 0.66
N THR A 174 1.63 11.83 1.88
CA THR A 174 2.90 11.19 2.21
C THR A 174 2.60 9.93 3.01
N SER A 175 3.09 8.80 2.52
CA SER A 175 2.94 7.50 3.16
C SER A 175 4.31 6.89 3.46
N ASP A 176 4.39 6.15 4.56
CA ASP A 176 5.56 5.35 4.90
C ASP A 176 5.26 3.88 4.54
N VAL A 177 6.06 3.31 3.64
CA VAL A 177 5.92 1.94 3.16
C VAL A 177 7.19 1.16 3.50
N ASP A 178 7.05 0.05 4.18
CA ASP A 178 8.19 -0.80 4.54
C ASP A 178 8.39 -1.96 3.55
N CYS A 179 9.64 -2.45 3.45
CA CYS A 179 10.00 -3.63 2.68
C CYS A 179 10.10 -4.90 3.55
N ILE A 180 9.72 -4.84 4.82
CA ILE A 180 9.72 -6.00 5.71
C ILE A 180 8.68 -7.01 5.21
N GLY A 181 9.07 -8.28 5.10
CA GLY A 181 8.24 -9.35 4.56
C GLY A 181 8.36 -9.54 3.05
N LEU A 182 9.02 -8.62 2.33
CA LEU A 182 9.31 -8.78 0.91
C LEU A 182 10.48 -9.75 0.69
N LYS A 183 10.57 -10.28 -0.52
CA LYS A 183 11.65 -11.18 -0.94
C LYS A 183 12.87 -10.40 -1.38
N ASP A 184 14.06 -10.85 -0.99
CA ASP A 184 15.32 -10.26 -1.42
C ASP A 184 15.80 -10.90 -2.74
N PRO A 185 15.92 -10.14 -3.84
CA PRO A 185 16.31 -10.70 -5.14
C PRO A 185 17.82 -10.96 -5.30
N ILE A 186 18.67 -10.39 -4.43
CA ILE A 186 20.14 -10.38 -4.60
C ILE A 186 20.73 -11.75 -4.84
N PRO A 187 20.42 -12.80 -4.07
CA PRO A 187 20.97 -14.13 -4.30
C PRO A 187 20.68 -14.68 -5.69
N LEU A 188 19.45 -14.46 -6.20
CA LEU A 188 19.08 -14.90 -7.55
C LEU A 188 19.84 -14.13 -8.63
N LEU A 189 20.02 -12.83 -8.44
CA LEU A 189 20.68 -11.97 -9.42
C LEU A 189 22.17 -12.30 -9.57
N TYR A 190 22.86 -12.62 -8.45
CA TYR A 190 24.28 -12.94 -8.46
C TYR A 190 24.58 -14.40 -8.82
N CYS A 191 23.74 -15.32 -8.37
CA CYS A 191 23.95 -16.75 -8.60
C CYS A 191 23.20 -17.28 -9.84
N LYS A 192 22.59 -16.41 -10.66
CA LYS A 192 21.93 -16.82 -11.90
C LYS A 192 22.92 -17.50 -12.86
N GLY A 193 22.43 -18.55 -13.52
CA GLY A 193 23.26 -19.32 -14.48
C GLY A 193 24.19 -20.32 -13.83
N HIS A 194 24.16 -20.50 -12.51
CA HIS A 194 24.86 -21.56 -11.78
C HIS A 194 23.88 -22.62 -11.32
N ASP A 195 24.26 -23.87 -11.45
CA ASP A 195 23.44 -24.99 -11.04
C ASP A 195 23.34 -25.07 -9.49
N GLY A 196 22.16 -25.41 -9.02
CA GLY A 196 21.92 -25.72 -7.62
C GLY A 196 21.27 -24.64 -6.79
N LEU A 197 21.12 -23.39 -7.29
CA LEU A 197 20.37 -22.37 -6.56
C LEU A 197 18.87 -22.70 -6.58
N SER A 198 18.28 -22.81 -5.41
CA SER A 198 16.85 -22.97 -5.18
C SER A 198 16.40 -22.12 -3.99
N TYR A 199 15.11 -21.95 -3.82
CA TYR A 199 14.54 -21.30 -2.65
C TYR A 199 13.20 -21.93 -2.26
N ASN A 200 12.89 -21.87 -0.99
CA ASN A 200 11.57 -22.21 -0.43
C ASN A 200 10.87 -20.93 0.05
N ASP A 201 9.85 -21.05 0.88
CA ASP A 201 9.06 -19.91 1.36
C ASP A 201 9.84 -18.93 2.26
N SER A 202 11.01 -19.31 2.77
CA SER A 202 11.73 -18.49 3.76
C SER A 202 13.21 -18.30 3.49
N SER A 203 13.85 -19.18 2.70
CA SER A 203 15.30 -19.20 2.55
C SER A 203 15.74 -19.65 1.17
N TYR A 204 16.94 -19.19 0.79
CA TYR A 204 17.71 -19.68 -0.31
C TYR A 204 18.58 -20.89 0.08
N SER A 205 18.73 -21.83 -0.82
CA SER A 205 19.74 -22.89 -0.81
C SER A 205 20.60 -22.74 -2.05
N TYR A 206 21.89 -22.55 -1.86
CA TYR A 206 22.79 -22.22 -2.96
C TYR A 206 23.31 -23.45 -3.73
N GLY A 207 23.21 -24.65 -3.17
CA GLY A 207 23.85 -25.81 -3.78
C GLY A 207 25.33 -25.51 -4.05
N ASN A 208 25.76 -25.67 -5.29
CA ASN A 208 27.11 -25.31 -5.72
C ASN A 208 27.24 -23.86 -6.24
N SER A 209 26.12 -23.18 -6.48
CA SER A 209 26.09 -21.90 -7.21
C SER A 209 26.97 -20.83 -6.58
N LEU A 210 26.89 -20.66 -5.25
CA LEU A 210 27.68 -19.66 -4.54
C LEU A 210 29.18 -20.04 -4.50
N SER A 211 29.50 -21.30 -4.26
CA SER A 211 30.88 -21.78 -4.28
C SER A 211 31.53 -21.58 -5.65
N GLU A 212 30.82 -21.82 -6.73
CA GLU A 212 31.28 -21.56 -8.09
C GLU A 212 31.46 -20.05 -8.38
N LEU A 213 30.56 -19.21 -7.90
CA LEU A 213 30.71 -17.76 -7.99
C LEU A 213 31.99 -17.30 -7.28
N LEU A 214 32.19 -17.72 -6.02
CA LEU A 214 33.36 -17.36 -5.23
C LEU A 214 34.65 -17.90 -5.81
N LYS A 215 34.64 -19.12 -6.35
CA LYS A 215 35.78 -19.69 -7.07
C LYS A 215 36.22 -18.85 -8.26
N ARG A 216 35.26 -18.34 -9.03
CA ARG A 216 35.55 -17.43 -10.15
C ARG A 216 36.12 -16.09 -9.70
N LYS A 217 35.71 -15.61 -8.52
CA LYS A 217 36.29 -14.43 -7.88
C LYS A 217 37.71 -14.69 -7.31
N GLY A 218 38.21 -15.92 -7.34
CA GLY A 218 39.55 -16.29 -6.85
C GLY A 218 39.60 -16.52 -5.34
N ILE A 219 38.45 -16.78 -4.68
CA ILE A 219 38.39 -17.00 -3.23
C ILE A 219 38.83 -18.42 -2.92
N GLU A 220 39.89 -18.58 -2.12
CA GLU A 220 40.47 -19.88 -1.76
C GLU A 220 39.50 -20.79 -1.00
N ASN A 221 38.77 -20.23 -0.02
CA ASN A 221 37.85 -20.98 0.85
C ASN A 221 36.44 -21.10 0.27
N HIS A 222 36.26 -20.95 -1.03
CA HIS A 222 34.95 -21.02 -1.71
C HIS A 222 34.16 -22.30 -1.43
N SER A 223 34.85 -23.41 -1.16
CA SER A 223 34.22 -24.71 -0.87
C SER A 223 33.39 -24.73 0.42
N LEU A 224 33.65 -23.83 1.36
CA LEU A 224 32.85 -23.67 2.55
C LEU A 224 31.41 -23.26 2.25
N TYR A 225 31.18 -22.65 1.09
CA TYR A 225 29.87 -22.15 0.68
C TYR A 225 29.08 -23.13 -0.22
N VAL A 226 29.55 -24.36 -0.36
CA VAL A 226 28.74 -25.44 -0.95
C VAL A 226 27.56 -25.72 -0.02
N ASN A 227 26.35 -25.75 -0.61
CA ASN A 227 25.09 -25.87 0.14
C ASN A 227 24.85 -24.78 1.20
N ALA A 228 25.51 -23.64 1.05
CA ALA A 228 25.22 -22.49 1.89
C ALA A 228 23.75 -22.06 1.77
N SER A 229 23.26 -21.34 2.75
CA SER A 229 21.90 -20.80 2.77
C SER A 229 21.87 -19.34 3.23
N SER A 230 20.85 -18.60 2.83
CA SER A 230 20.56 -17.27 3.35
C SER A 230 19.05 -17.05 3.42
N PRO A 231 18.57 -16.05 4.19
CA PRO A 231 17.16 -15.74 4.23
C PRO A 231 16.67 -15.20 2.87
N LEU A 232 15.44 -15.58 2.51
CA LEU A 232 14.72 -15.04 1.35
C LEU A 232 13.90 -13.83 1.73
N ILE A 233 13.27 -13.88 2.92
CA ILE A 233 12.33 -12.86 3.37
C ILE A 233 13.05 -11.84 4.24
N ILE A 234 12.88 -10.58 3.93
CA ILE A 234 13.45 -9.48 4.71
C ILE A 234 12.76 -9.39 6.06
N ARG A 235 13.50 -9.66 7.13
CA ARG A 235 13.04 -9.58 8.52
C ARG A 235 14.00 -8.71 9.30
N LYS A 236 13.52 -7.57 9.79
CA LYS A 236 14.35 -6.67 10.59
C LYS A 236 14.77 -7.34 11.89
N CYS A 237 16.06 -7.20 12.25
CA CYS A 237 16.59 -7.66 13.53
C CYS A 237 15.85 -6.96 14.70
N PRO A 238 15.32 -7.72 15.67
CA PRO A 238 14.67 -7.15 16.85
C PRO A 238 15.66 -6.68 17.94
N PHE A 239 16.97 -6.95 17.78
CA PHE A 239 18.01 -6.68 18.75
C PHE A 239 18.86 -5.46 18.35
N ASP A 240 18.22 -4.33 18.15
CA ASP A 240 18.94 -3.07 17.92
C ASP A 240 19.26 -2.37 19.25
N PRO A 241 20.42 -1.70 19.37
CA PRO A 241 21.49 -1.50 18.40
C PRO A 241 22.48 -2.68 18.32
N TYR A 242 23.09 -2.85 17.14
CA TYR A 242 23.99 -3.99 16.82
C TYR A 242 25.23 -4.12 17.71
N GLY A 243 25.69 -3.04 18.31
CA GLY A 243 26.87 -3.02 19.17
C GLY A 243 26.86 -4.04 20.34
N HIS A 244 25.71 -4.63 20.61
CA HIS A 244 25.54 -5.66 21.64
C HIS A 244 25.43 -7.08 21.09
N HIS A 245 25.52 -7.26 19.76
CA HIS A 245 25.40 -8.60 19.17
C HIS A 245 26.56 -9.54 19.54
N GLY A 246 27.75 -8.97 19.86
CA GLY A 246 28.89 -9.70 20.35
C GLY A 246 28.83 -10.06 21.85
N ASP A 247 27.91 -9.44 22.59
CA ASP A 247 27.76 -9.70 24.02
C ASP A 247 27.35 -11.16 24.30
N ASP A 248 27.65 -11.65 25.53
CA ASP A 248 27.31 -13.00 25.94
C ASP A 248 27.82 -14.07 24.96
N ASN A 249 29.12 -13.94 24.57
CA ASN A 249 29.79 -14.85 23.63
C ASN A 249 29.11 -14.97 22.28
N GLY A 250 28.52 -13.86 21.76
CA GLY A 250 27.90 -13.80 20.45
C GLY A 250 26.55 -14.53 20.34
N LYS A 251 25.86 -14.79 21.46
CA LYS A 251 24.55 -15.48 21.45
C LYS A 251 23.51 -14.73 20.64
N ILE A 252 23.49 -13.40 20.74
CA ILE A 252 22.54 -12.58 19.94
C ILE A 252 22.88 -12.71 18.46
N MET A 253 24.16 -12.62 18.10
CA MET A 253 24.62 -12.78 16.73
C MET A 253 24.26 -14.15 16.15
N LYS A 254 24.46 -15.22 16.95
CA LYS A 254 24.06 -16.58 16.58
C LYS A 254 22.56 -16.66 16.34
N ASN A 255 21.77 -16.07 17.24
CA ASN A 255 20.31 -16.04 17.10
C ASN A 255 19.88 -15.30 15.82
N CYS A 256 20.50 -14.15 15.52
CA CYS A 256 20.19 -13.38 14.31
C CYS A 256 20.51 -14.18 13.05
N ARG A 257 21.64 -14.83 13.01
CA ARG A 257 22.05 -15.73 11.92
C ARG A 257 21.05 -16.88 11.73
N ASP A 258 20.73 -17.57 12.83
CA ASP A 258 19.88 -18.77 12.79
C ASP A 258 18.43 -18.46 12.41
N ASN A 259 17.96 -17.27 12.71
CA ASN A 259 16.62 -16.77 12.34
C ASN A 259 16.58 -15.98 11.04
N GLY A 260 17.72 -15.72 10.42
CA GLY A 260 17.80 -15.02 9.14
C GLY A 260 17.34 -13.58 9.23
N TYR A 261 17.80 -12.84 10.24
CA TYR A 261 17.49 -11.42 10.35
C TYR A 261 18.36 -10.56 9.45
N TYR A 262 17.80 -9.43 9.06
CA TYR A 262 18.47 -8.35 8.35
C TYR A 262 18.81 -7.23 9.32
N HIS A 263 20.03 -6.73 9.22
CA HIS A 263 20.59 -5.69 10.07
C HIS A 263 20.76 -4.40 9.25
N GLU A 264 20.51 -3.26 9.86
CA GLU A 264 20.82 -1.97 9.24
C GLU A 264 22.31 -1.91 8.92
N SER A 265 22.68 -1.37 7.77
CA SER A 265 24.06 -1.29 7.32
C SER A 265 24.29 -0.07 6.45
N ARG A 266 25.43 0.60 6.68
CA ARG A 266 25.88 1.68 5.79
C ARG A 266 26.55 1.14 4.54
N ASP A 267 27.09 -0.08 4.63
CA ASP A 267 27.84 -0.73 3.54
C ASP A 267 26.93 -1.60 2.69
N GLY A 268 25.79 -2.03 3.22
CA GLY A 268 24.77 -2.79 2.52
C GLY A 268 23.89 -1.91 1.62
N ALA A 269 23.23 -2.52 0.66
CA ALA A 269 22.30 -1.84 -0.22
C ALA A 269 20.90 -1.70 0.40
N CYS A 270 20.21 -0.60 0.13
CA CYS A 270 18.79 -0.45 0.41
C CYS A 270 17.96 -1.33 -0.54
N TYR A 271 16.69 -1.59 -0.23
CA TYR A 271 15.86 -2.50 -1.04
C TYR A 271 15.76 -2.08 -2.50
N LEU A 272 15.57 -0.78 -2.78
CA LEU A 272 15.51 -0.26 -4.15
C LEU A 272 16.79 -0.56 -4.93
N CYS A 273 17.95 -0.37 -4.29
CA CYS A 273 19.24 -0.73 -4.91
C CYS A 273 19.40 -2.24 -5.08
N ARG A 274 18.83 -3.06 -4.19
CA ARG A 274 18.81 -4.54 -4.35
C ARG A 274 17.96 -4.96 -5.53
N LEU A 275 16.85 -4.29 -5.83
CA LEU A 275 16.06 -4.50 -7.05
C LEU A 275 16.89 -4.19 -8.33
N GLU A 276 17.81 -3.23 -8.24
CA GLU A 276 18.76 -2.88 -9.30
C GLU A 276 20.00 -3.80 -9.36
N GLY A 277 20.04 -4.82 -8.51
CA GLY A 277 21.16 -5.79 -8.46
C GLY A 277 22.42 -5.25 -7.79
N LYS A 278 22.33 -4.21 -6.97
CA LYS A 278 23.46 -3.62 -6.24
C LYS A 278 23.53 -4.21 -4.83
N CYS A 279 24.72 -4.59 -4.37
CA CYS A 279 24.98 -5.08 -3.02
C CYS A 279 25.36 -3.98 -2.03
N GLY A 280 25.87 -2.85 -2.51
CA GLY A 280 26.18 -1.65 -1.77
C GLY A 280 25.62 -0.43 -2.48
N CYS A 281 25.33 0.63 -1.74
CA CYS A 281 24.88 1.91 -2.30
C CYS A 281 25.24 3.05 -1.34
N GLU A 282 25.08 4.30 -1.80
CA GLU A 282 25.28 5.49 -0.96
C GLU A 282 24.15 5.72 0.04
N HIS A 283 23.03 5.01 -0.12
CA HIS A 283 21.89 5.08 0.78
C HIS A 283 22.13 4.22 2.01
N TYR A 284 21.52 4.60 3.13
CA TYR A 284 21.48 3.73 4.29
C TYR A 284 20.67 2.48 3.94
N GLY A 285 21.31 1.32 4.02
CA GLY A 285 20.77 0.03 3.60
C GLY A 285 20.77 -1.00 4.73
N PHE A 286 20.77 -2.26 4.34
CA PHE A 286 20.77 -3.38 5.27
C PHE A 286 21.58 -4.55 4.70
N GLU A 287 21.94 -5.48 5.58
CA GLU A 287 22.69 -6.69 5.28
C GLU A 287 22.09 -7.90 5.98
N THR A 288 22.41 -9.07 5.49
CA THR A 288 22.09 -10.35 6.14
C THR A 288 23.26 -11.31 6.04
N PHE A 289 23.16 -12.45 6.74
CA PHE A 289 24.23 -13.43 6.75
C PHE A 289 23.94 -14.60 5.80
N ILE A 290 24.98 -15.01 5.09
CA ILE A 290 25.01 -16.23 4.30
C ILE A 290 25.67 -17.30 5.15
N ASN A 291 24.97 -18.40 5.41
CA ASN A 291 25.38 -19.48 6.28
C ASN A 291 25.89 -20.66 5.43
N PRO A 292 27.16 -21.06 5.55
CA PRO A 292 27.66 -22.31 5.00
C PRO A 292 26.95 -23.51 5.63
N GLN A 293 26.86 -24.61 4.92
CA GLN A 293 26.39 -25.85 5.50
C GLN A 293 27.37 -26.35 6.56
N ARG A 294 26.89 -26.67 7.76
CA ARG A 294 27.69 -27.33 8.79
C ARG A 294 28.11 -28.71 8.26
N THR A 295 29.41 -28.89 8.04
CA THR A 295 29.95 -30.22 7.81
C THR A 295 30.29 -30.84 9.15
N ASN A 296 29.77 -32.02 9.43
CA ASN A 296 30.07 -32.80 10.64
C ASN A 296 31.52 -33.30 10.70
N GLU A 297 32.39 -32.92 9.78
CA GLU A 297 33.76 -33.34 9.72
C GLU A 297 34.63 -32.42 10.57
N THR A 298 35.04 -33.02 11.67
CA THR A 298 36.21 -32.68 12.49
C THR A 298 36.82 -31.29 12.31
N GLY A 299 36.39 -30.33 13.09
CA GLY A 299 37.14 -29.08 13.30
C GLY A 299 36.82 -27.95 12.32
N LEU A 300 35.88 -28.10 11.40
CA LEU A 300 35.41 -27.01 10.57
C LEU A 300 34.36 -26.18 11.31
N VAL A 301 34.75 -24.99 11.58
CA VAL A 301 33.94 -23.93 12.14
C VAL A 301 32.87 -23.52 11.12
N SER A 302 31.66 -23.32 11.57
CA SER A 302 30.62 -22.73 10.69
C SER A 302 30.97 -21.26 10.43
N ALA A 303 31.57 -20.99 9.29
CA ALA A 303 31.80 -19.61 8.85
C ALA A 303 30.53 -19.04 8.23
N CYS A 304 30.15 -17.82 8.60
CA CYS A 304 29.13 -17.08 7.89
C CYS A 304 29.71 -15.76 7.39
N GLY A 305 29.14 -15.23 6.31
CA GLY A 305 29.57 -13.96 5.74
C GLY A 305 28.42 -13.01 5.53
N SER A 306 28.68 -11.72 5.63
CA SER A 306 27.72 -10.72 5.22
C SER A 306 27.48 -10.77 3.71
N ASP A 307 26.23 -10.70 3.28
CA ASP A 307 25.83 -10.83 1.88
C ASP A 307 26.50 -9.78 0.99
N HIS A 308 26.58 -8.51 1.42
CA HIS A 308 27.20 -7.46 0.64
C HIS A 308 28.71 -7.66 0.46
N VAL A 309 29.40 -8.25 1.44
CA VAL A 309 30.82 -8.61 1.33
C VAL A 309 30.99 -9.79 0.35
N ILE A 310 30.12 -10.78 0.43
CA ILE A 310 30.18 -11.99 -0.41
C ILE A 310 29.85 -11.68 -1.87
N PHE A 311 28.87 -10.83 -2.11
CA PHE A 311 28.44 -10.48 -3.46
C PHE A 311 29.16 -9.26 -4.05
N SER A 312 29.89 -8.48 -3.26
CA SER A 312 30.67 -7.33 -3.73
C SER A 312 31.58 -7.69 -4.91
N ASP A 313 31.80 -6.73 -5.80
CA ASP A 313 32.80 -6.84 -6.86
C ASP A 313 34.23 -6.61 -6.34
N ASP A 314 34.36 -6.05 -5.14
CA ASP A 314 35.64 -5.90 -4.47
C ASP A 314 36.22 -7.24 -4.04
N VAL A 315 37.53 -7.27 -3.91
CA VAL A 315 38.24 -8.51 -3.56
C VAL A 315 37.83 -8.96 -2.16
N TYR A 316 36.90 -9.93 -2.10
CA TYR A 316 36.75 -10.71 -0.90
C TYR A 316 38.16 -11.28 -0.53
N PRO A 317 38.57 -11.28 0.69
CA PRO A 317 37.78 -11.67 1.83
C PRO A 317 37.62 -10.59 2.88
N GLY A 318 36.46 -10.57 3.54
CA GLY A 318 36.34 -9.99 4.85
C GLY A 318 37.37 -10.62 5.82
N VAL A 319 37.61 -9.94 6.93
CA VAL A 319 38.44 -10.47 7.98
C VAL A 319 37.70 -11.60 8.68
N GLU A 320 38.40 -12.69 8.89
CA GLU A 320 37.93 -13.80 9.71
C GLU A 320 37.83 -13.32 11.17
N VAL A 321 36.63 -13.37 11.72
CA VAL A 321 36.38 -13.08 13.12
C VAL A 321 35.95 -14.36 13.82
N ILE A 322 36.77 -14.80 14.76
CA ILE A 322 36.47 -15.94 15.62
C ILE A 322 35.70 -15.40 16.82
N TYR A 323 34.51 -15.93 17.06
CA TYR A 323 33.75 -15.65 18.26
C TYR A 323 33.34 -16.95 18.94
N ASN A 324 33.08 -16.89 20.24
CA ASN A 324 32.80 -18.06 21.06
C ASN A 324 34.06 -18.90 21.35
N ASN A 325 35.16 -18.24 21.68
CA ASN A 325 36.46 -18.90 21.94
C ASN A 325 36.56 -19.55 23.34
N GLU A 326 35.48 -19.64 24.10
CA GLU A 326 35.55 -20.31 25.39
C GLU A 326 35.43 -21.82 25.20
N SER A 327 36.45 -22.50 25.68
CA SER A 327 36.55 -23.95 25.88
C SER A 327 35.54 -24.49 26.90
N SER A 328 34.33 -23.92 26.95
CA SER A 328 33.27 -24.44 27.77
C SER A 328 32.65 -25.62 27.08
N SER A 329 32.88 -26.79 27.62
CA SER A 329 32.27 -28.08 27.39
C SER A 329 30.75 -28.00 27.34
N PHE A 330 30.19 -27.46 26.24
CA PHE A 330 28.77 -27.56 25.94
C PHE A 330 28.57 -28.69 24.93
N ASN A 331 28.08 -29.80 25.44
CA ASN A 331 27.38 -30.91 24.79
C ASN A 331 27.37 -30.88 23.24
N GLY A 332 28.49 -31.17 22.60
CA GLY A 332 28.55 -31.48 21.17
C GLY A 332 28.44 -30.31 20.19
N ASP A 333 28.33 -29.09 20.67
CA ASP A 333 28.37 -27.90 19.81
C ASP A 333 29.83 -27.53 19.50
N MET A 334 30.09 -27.10 18.26
CA MET A 334 31.40 -26.65 17.81
C MET A 334 31.91 -25.52 18.72
N PRO A 335 33.17 -25.56 19.18
CA PRO A 335 33.68 -24.66 20.22
C PRO A 335 33.81 -23.21 19.78
N TYR A 336 33.74 -22.91 18.47
CA TYR A 336 33.84 -21.55 17.93
C TYR A 336 33.13 -21.45 16.57
N GLU A 337 32.69 -20.25 16.26
CA GLU A 337 32.13 -19.89 14.96
C GLU A 337 32.96 -18.79 14.31
N ILE A 338 33.12 -18.86 13.00
CA ILE A 338 33.87 -17.87 12.23
C ILE A 338 32.84 -17.05 11.42
N LEU A 339 32.90 -15.74 11.57
CA LEU A 339 32.18 -14.79 10.77
C LEU A 339 33.18 -14.07 9.87
N TYR A 340 32.97 -14.13 8.57
CA TYR A 340 33.75 -13.36 7.62
C TYR A 340 33.12 -11.96 7.48
N LEU A 341 33.85 -10.98 8.00
CA LEU A 341 33.41 -9.58 8.01
C LEU A 341 34.42 -8.73 7.25
N ASP A 342 33.96 -7.58 6.76
CA ASP A 342 34.83 -6.59 6.17
C ASP A 342 35.84 -6.05 7.21
N PRO A 343 37.10 -5.76 6.79
CA PRO A 343 38.15 -5.35 7.71
C PRO A 343 37.92 -3.99 8.39
N HIS A 344 36.96 -3.17 7.89
CA HIS A 344 36.89 -1.77 8.26
C HIS A 344 35.78 -1.42 9.24
N GLY A 345 34.83 -2.32 9.56
CA GLY A 345 33.73 -1.87 10.38
C GLY A 345 32.85 -2.92 11.04
N HIS A 346 32.65 -4.08 10.44
CA HIS A 346 31.68 -5.04 10.94
C HIS A 346 32.02 -5.62 12.32
N LYS A 347 33.32 -5.81 12.62
CA LYS A 347 33.77 -6.27 13.93
C LYS A 347 33.32 -5.32 15.04
N VAL A 348 33.54 -4.02 14.84
CA VAL A 348 33.13 -2.97 15.78
C VAL A 348 31.61 -2.81 15.77
N LYS A 349 31.01 -2.87 14.60
CA LYS A 349 29.56 -2.74 14.42
C LYS A 349 28.78 -3.75 15.26
N TYR A 350 29.20 -5.00 15.26
CA TYR A 350 28.54 -6.06 16.02
C TYR A 350 29.04 -6.23 17.47
N GLY A 351 29.86 -5.29 17.95
CA GLY A 351 30.40 -5.35 19.33
C GLY A 351 31.35 -6.53 19.57
N MET A 352 31.91 -7.09 18.51
CA MET A 352 32.93 -8.11 18.60
C MET A 352 34.28 -7.41 18.84
N GLY A 353 34.69 -7.35 20.11
CA GLY A 353 35.95 -6.73 20.46
C GLY A 353 37.16 -7.42 19.84
N ASP A 354 38.36 -6.86 20.08
CA ASP A 354 39.60 -7.57 19.79
C ASP A 354 39.73 -8.72 20.81
N PHE A 355 39.49 -9.94 20.35
CA PHE A 355 39.78 -11.17 21.07
C PHE A 355 41.19 -11.61 20.78
#